data_48102bdbc54a2721e8d09629e6f1bd6e
#
_entry.id   48102bdbc54a2721e8d09629e6f1bd6e
#
_cell.length_a   1.000
_cell.length_b   1.000
_cell.length_c   1.000
_cell.angle_alpha   90.00
_cell.angle_beta   90.00
_cell.angle_gamma   90.00
#
_symmetry.space_group_name_H-M   'P 1'
#
loop_
_entity.id
_entity.type
_entity.pdbx_description
1 polymer ?
#
loop_
_entity_poly.entity_id
_entity_poly.type
_entity_poly.pdbx_seq_one_letter_code
_entity_poly.pdbx_strand_id
1 'polypeptide(L)'
;MDVLMEAGSSAGHAARRRTLFGLFRAVATATAVSVALGACGGGGGGGGGGGGGSPEPPPPAPTPAPAPSPAPTGPIAAQMTVPTPVGYDADRLAAFNRLNEIRLSAGLGMLAQSTAMDQAAQAHADWMIANDSFTHAETAGTVGFTGESWPRRDAVFGYTPIGGEEVMAASGHAGAEVDALVNGVYHRAGILAFEPVDVGIGWSASSAVDVSMPLVIDITRPGTDTTRGLGQAPQASTHGAAIWPIDGARNVPLRLGAEIPNPVPSQNVLSLGTPASVAVEEEATISATAFVLTKSETGEVVPAQIVSSSNDPNLLMPRSFIALVPRAPLSPNTTYSVVFVGGTVEAVTGVTGVVNRSWSFSTAAQ
;
A
#
# COMPACT_ATOMS: atom_id res chain seq x y z
N MET A 1 -45.57 32.94 30.01
CA MET A 1 -44.98 34.04 29.28
C MET A 1 -44.07 33.36 28.25
N ASP A 2 -44.58 32.73 27.21
CA ASP A 2 -45.01 33.21 25.90
C ASP A 2 -44.05 34.16 25.23
N VAL A 3 -43.49 33.71 24.14
CA VAL A 3 -43.28 34.23 22.80
C VAL A 3 -42.52 33.15 22.00
N LEU A 4 -43.17 32.34 21.22
CA LEU A 4 -43.58 32.39 19.81
C LEU A 4 -42.46 32.82 18.83
N MET A 5 -42.03 31.82 18.02
CA MET A 5 -42.19 31.69 16.55
C MET A 5 -41.43 32.68 15.67
N GLU A 6 -40.64 32.19 14.77
CA GLU A 6 -40.98 32.21 13.32
C GLU A 6 -40.10 31.29 12.49
N ALA A 7 -40.77 30.56 11.64
CA ALA A 7 -40.22 29.68 10.64
C ALA A 7 -39.85 30.46 9.37
N GLY A 8 -38.69 30.25 8.83
CA GLY A 8 -38.25 30.74 7.52
C GLY A 8 -38.00 29.60 6.55
N SER A 9 -38.98 29.33 5.72
CA SER A 9 -38.91 28.44 4.53
C SER A 9 -38.03 29.05 3.49
N SER A 10 -37.09 28.26 2.91
CA SER A 10 -36.70 28.48 1.53
C SER A 10 -36.42 27.15 0.82
N ALA A 11 -37.16 27.02 -0.23
CA ALA A 11 -37.26 25.86 -1.12
C ALA A 11 -36.01 25.64 -1.98
N GLY A 12 -35.68 24.38 -2.17
CA GLY A 12 -35.59 23.75 -3.48
C GLY A 12 -34.38 24.08 -4.35
N HIS A 13 -33.43 23.14 -4.39
CA HIS A 13 -32.81 22.79 -5.68
C HIS A 13 -32.58 21.29 -5.72
N ALA A 14 -33.51 20.60 -6.37
CA ALA A 14 -33.33 19.21 -6.79
C ALA A 14 -32.41 19.18 -8.01
N ALA A 15 -31.16 18.79 -7.84
CA ALA A 15 -30.27 18.48 -8.96
C ALA A 15 -30.33 16.98 -9.24
N ARG A 16 -30.71 16.67 -10.46
CA ARG A 16 -30.92 15.33 -11.02
C ARG A 16 -29.61 14.52 -11.05
N ARG A 17 -29.61 13.38 -10.37
CA ARG A 17 -28.61 12.33 -10.58
C ARG A 17 -28.84 11.71 -11.97
N ARG A 18 -27.90 11.84 -12.87
CA ARG A 18 -27.79 11.02 -14.08
C ARG A 18 -26.72 9.96 -13.83
N THR A 19 -27.18 8.73 -13.65
CA THR A 19 -26.38 7.50 -13.69
C THR A 19 -25.84 7.31 -15.10
N LEU A 20 -24.53 7.24 -15.25
CA LEU A 20 -23.89 6.71 -16.45
C LEU A 20 -22.97 5.57 -16.03
N PHE A 21 -23.46 4.35 -16.17
CA PHE A 21 -22.65 3.14 -16.21
C PHE A 21 -22.03 3.05 -17.61
N GLY A 22 -20.73 3.22 -17.73
CA GLY A 22 -19.97 2.93 -18.93
C GLY A 22 -19.09 1.71 -18.73
N LEU A 23 -19.51 0.57 -19.30
CA LEU A 23 -18.66 -0.61 -19.47
C LEU A 23 -17.49 -0.27 -20.39
N PHE A 24 -16.28 -0.33 -19.93
CA PHE A 24 -15.10 -0.42 -20.78
C PHE A 24 -14.62 -1.86 -20.86
N ARG A 25 -14.92 -2.51 -21.97
CA ARG A 25 -14.22 -3.72 -22.42
C ARG A 25 -12.88 -3.28 -23.02
N ALA A 26 -11.78 -3.68 -22.39
CA ALA A 26 -10.45 -3.57 -22.98
C ALA A 26 -10.29 -4.65 -24.06
N VAL A 27 -10.14 -4.23 -25.30
CA VAL A 27 -9.68 -5.07 -26.41
C VAL A 27 -8.16 -4.91 -26.49
N ALA A 28 -7.42 -5.94 -26.18
CA ALA A 28 -5.98 -6.00 -26.38
C ALA A 28 -5.71 -6.31 -27.85
N THR A 29 -5.22 -5.34 -28.60
CA THR A 29 -4.61 -5.55 -29.93
C THR A 29 -3.11 -5.63 -29.80
N ALA A 30 -2.57 -6.82 -29.98
CA ALA A 30 -1.14 -7.06 -30.11
C ALA A 30 -0.67 -6.62 -31.50
N THR A 31 0.18 -5.61 -31.54
CA THR A 31 0.86 -5.18 -32.79
C THR A 31 2.28 -5.76 -32.76
N ALA A 32 2.52 -6.76 -33.60
CA ALA A 32 3.86 -7.28 -33.84
C ALA A 32 4.64 -6.32 -34.75
N VAL A 33 5.75 -5.82 -34.26
CA VAL A 33 6.70 -5.04 -35.08
C VAL A 33 7.81 -5.98 -35.51
N SER A 34 7.84 -6.30 -36.83
CA SER A 34 8.92 -7.02 -37.48
C SER A 34 10.03 -6.03 -37.83
N VAL A 35 11.22 -6.24 -37.27
CA VAL A 35 12.44 -5.50 -37.68
C VAL A 35 13.12 -6.29 -38.79
N ALA A 36 13.13 -5.74 -40.00
CA ALA A 36 13.90 -6.25 -41.15
C ALA A 36 15.36 -5.79 -41.06
N LEU A 37 16.26 -6.77 -41.04
CA LEU A 37 17.70 -6.52 -41.30
C LEU A 37 17.92 -6.22 -42.75
N GLY A 38 18.36 -5.02 -43.07
CA GLY A 38 18.89 -4.64 -44.37
C GLY A 38 20.40 -4.69 -44.36
N ALA A 39 20.96 -5.70 -45.02
CA ALA A 39 22.36 -5.73 -45.42
C ALA A 39 22.50 -5.08 -46.79
N CYS A 40 23.38 -4.14 -46.95
CA CYS A 40 23.87 -3.71 -48.25
C CYS A 40 25.34 -3.38 -48.21
N GLY A 41 26.08 -4.17 -48.97
CA GLY A 41 27.47 -3.99 -49.28
C GLY A 41 27.67 -3.20 -50.60
N GLY A 42 28.89 -2.92 -50.88
CA GLY A 42 29.43 -2.33 -52.13
C GLY A 42 30.29 -1.12 -51.82
N GLY A 43 31.55 -1.02 -52.12
CA GLY A 43 32.34 -1.55 -53.19
C GLY A 43 33.04 -0.41 -53.90
N GLY A 44 34.39 -0.47 -54.00
CA GLY A 44 35.20 0.28 -54.97
C GLY A 44 35.95 1.47 -54.36
N GLY A 45 37.28 1.60 -54.39
CA GLY A 45 38.32 1.25 -55.26
C GLY A 45 39.26 2.44 -55.45
N GLY A 46 40.58 2.21 -55.40
CA GLY A 46 41.64 3.06 -55.98
C GLY A 46 42.60 3.67 -54.96
N GLY A 47 43.76 3.14 -54.77
CA GLY A 47 44.98 3.27 -55.47
C GLY A 47 46.02 4.16 -54.79
N GLY A 48 47.19 3.60 -54.41
CA GLY A 48 48.46 4.28 -54.58
C GLY A 48 49.34 4.54 -53.36
N GLY A 49 50.41 3.76 -53.19
CA GLY A 49 51.73 4.30 -52.86
C GLY A 49 52.32 4.06 -51.46
N GLY A 50 53.08 3.02 -51.30
CA GLY A 50 54.46 2.93 -50.81
C GLY A 50 54.82 3.51 -49.43
N GLY A 51 55.20 2.62 -48.54
CA GLY A 51 55.91 2.97 -47.34
C GLY A 51 55.91 1.80 -46.35
N GLY A 52 57.00 0.95 -46.41
CA GLY A 52 57.13 -0.21 -45.52
C GLY A 52 57.41 0.25 -44.06
N GLY A 53 56.42 0.05 -43.23
CA GLY A 53 56.53 -0.02 -41.81
C GLY A 53 55.65 -1.16 -41.36
N SER A 54 56.21 -2.15 -40.66
CA SER A 54 55.43 -3.20 -40.04
C SER A 54 54.39 -2.58 -39.13
N PRO A 55 53.09 -2.89 -39.28
CA PRO A 55 52.10 -2.37 -38.39
C PRO A 55 52.32 -2.92 -36.98
N GLU A 56 52.39 -2.05 -36.04
CA GLU A 56 52.29 -2.35 -34.61
C GLU A 56 50.98 -3.12 -34.36
N PRO A 57 51.01 -4.24 -33.65
CA PRO A 57 49.77 -4.97 -33.36
C PRO A 57 48.81 -4.05 -32.61
N PRO A 58 47.51 -4.07 -32.95
CA PRO A 58 46.50 -3.27 -32.25
C PRO A 58 46.51 -3.65 -30.76
N PRO A 59 46.25 -2.66 -29.87
CA PRO A 59 46.17 -2.94 -28.46
C PRO A 59 45.07 -3.98 -28.19
N PRO A 60 45.26 -4.87 -27.20
CA PRO A 60 44.26 -5.88 -26.87
C PRO A 60 42.93 -5.21 -26.60
N ALA A 61 41.86 -5.76 -27.14
CA ALA A 61 40.50 -5.29 -26.88
C ALA A 61 40.25 -5.27 -25.37
N PRO A 62 39.59 -4.23 -24.84
CA PRO A 62 39.25 -4.21 -23.43
C PRO A 62 38.47 -5.46 -23.06
N THR A 63 38.88 -6.08 -21.96
CA THR A 63 38.16 -7.24 -21.41
C THR A 63 36.70 -6.83 -21.18
N PRO A 64 35.70 -7.58 -21.69
CA PRO A 64 34.32 -7.28 -21.43
C PRO A 64 34.09 -7.17 -19.90
N ALA A 65 33.36 -6.14 -19.47
CA ALA A 65 32.95 -6.04 -18.08
C ALA A 65 32.20 -7.33 -17.70
N PRO A 66 32.36 -7.83 -16.46
CA PRO A 66 31.57 -8.96 -15.99
C PRO A 66 30.10 -8.69 -16.22
N ALA A 67 29.37 -9.66 -16.74
CA ALA A 67 27.92 -9.56 -16.86
C ALA A 67 27.33 -9.28 -15.47
N PRO A 68 26.35 -8.38 -15.36
CA PRO A 68 25.68 -8.13 -14.08
C PRO A 68 25.14 -9.46 -13.55
N SER A 69 25.32 -9.69 -12.25
CA SER A 69 24.74 -10.86 -11.58
C SER A 69 23.23 -10.88 -11.84
N PRO A 70 22.64 -12.04 -12.15
CA PRO A 70 21.20 -12.15 -12.30
C PRO A 70 20.54 -11.66 -11.02
N ALA A 71 19.45 -10.90 -11.16
CA ALA A 71 18.63 -10.44 -10.03
C ALA A 71 18.13 -11.67 -9.23
N PRO A 72 18.00 -11.57 -7.91
CA PRO A 72 17.44 -12.63 -7.09
C PRO A 72 16.06 -13.02 -7.61
N THR A 73 15.82 -14.30 -7.81
CA THR A 73 14.56 -14.85 -8.34
C THR A 73 13.56 -15.19 -7.24
N GLY A 74 13.93 -15.00 -5.97
CA GLY A 74 13.09 -15.27 -4.80
C GLY A 74 13.03 -14.11 -3.84
N PRO A 75 12.15 -14.18 -2.81
CA PRO A 75 12.02 -13.13 -1.79
C PRO A 75 13.37 -12.81 -1.13
N ILE A 76 13.64 -11.53 -0.91
CA ILE A 76 14.75 -11.10 -0.07
C ILE A 76 14.39 -11.29 1.40
N ALA A 77 15.39 -11.47 2.26
CA ALA A 77 15.15 -11.50 3.69
C ALA A 77 14.50 -10.18 4.16
N ALA A 78 13.64 -10.27 5.17
CA ALA A 78 13.00 -9.10 5.77
C ALA A 78 14.07 -8.08 6.20
N GLN A 79 13.89 -6.83 5.82
CA GLN A 79 14.78 -5.74 6.20
C GLN A 79 14.56 -5.40 7.68
N MET A 80 15.43 -5.83 8.57
CA MET A 80 15.32 -5.54 10.00
C MET A 80 15.83 -4.15 10.37
N THR A 81 16.55 -3.50 9.47
CA THR A 81 17.06 -2.14 9.60
C THR A 81 17.05 -1.45 8.24
N VAL A 82 16.79 -0.15 8.23
CA VAL A 82 16.86 0.70 7.04
C VAL A 82 17.68 1.96 7.36
N PRO A 83 18.21 2.65 6.35
CA PRO A 83 18.86 3.93 6.55
C PRO A 83 17.94 4.96 7.22
N THR A 84 18.48 5.81 8.06
CA THR A 84 17.75 6.96 8.60
C THR A 84 17.27 7.84 7.45
N PRO A 85 15.98 8.19 7.39
CA PRO A 85 15.47 9.03 6.33
C PRO A 85 16.08 10.42 6.35
N VAL A 86 16.26 11.00 5.17
CA VAL A 86 16.83 12.34 5.01
C VAL A 86 15.76 13.33 4.58
N GLY A 87 15.87 14.58 5.04
CA GLY A 87 14.96 15.66 4.64
C GLY A 87 13.55 15.59 5.22
N TYR A 88 13.28 14.68 6.15
CA TYR A 88 11.99 14.64 6.85
C TYR A 88 11.92 15.70 7.95
N ASP A 89 10.78 16.37 8.02
CA ASP A 89 10.35 17.12 9.20
C ASP A 89 9.92 16.14 10.33
N ALA A 90 9.49 16.71 11.45
CA ALA A 90 9.11 15.92 12.62
C ALA A 90 7.90 15.01 12.37
N ASP A 91 6.92 15.48 11.58
CA ASP A 91 5.70 14.73 11.28
C ASP A 91 5.95 13.56 10.33
N ARG A 92 6.67 13.78 9.22
CA ARG A 92 7.05 12.69 8.31
C ARG A 92 7.98 11.67 8.98
N LEU A 93 8.90 12.13 9.83
CA LEU A 93 9.77 11.23 10.59
C LEU A 93 8.97 10.41 11.60
N ALA A 94 7.98 11.00 12.27
CA ALA A 94 7.10 10.28 13.18
C ALA A 94 6.27 9.21 12.45
N ALA A 95 5.72 9.55 11.27
CA ALA A 95 4.99 8.58 10.44
C ALA A 95 5.88 7.43 9.97
N PHE A 96 7.09 7.73 9.47
CA PHE A 96 8.05 6.72 9.02
C PHE A 96 8.45 5.75 10.15
N ASN A 97 8.78 6.30 11.32
CA ASN A 97 9.17 5.48 12.46
C ASN A 97 8.00 4.61 12.92
N ARG A 98 6.79 5.19 13.02
CA ARG A 98 5.60 4.46 13.46
C ARG A 98 5.20 3.36 12.50
N LEU A 99 5.21 3.62 11.20
CA LEU A 99 4.94 2.62 10.16
C LEU A 99 5.91 1.42 10.28
N ASN A 100 7.19 1.70 10.41
CA ASN A 100 8.22 0.66 10.50
C ASN A 100 8.16 -0.11 11.84
N GLU A 101 7.81 0.55 12.95
CA GLU A 101 7.55 -0.11 14.23
C GLU A 101 6.37 -1.09 14.14
N ILE A 102 5.27 -0.68 13.51
CA ILE A 102 4.10 -1.54 13.25
C ILE A 102 4.51 -2.76 12.43
N ARG A 103 5.20 -2.57 11.33
CA ARG A 103 5.64 -3.65 10.44
C ARG A 103 6.55 -4.64 11.16
N LEU A 104 7.57 -4.16 11.86
CA LEU A 104 8.47 -5.03 12.64
C LEU A 104 7.73 -5.82 13.71
N SER A 105 6.79 -5.17 14.44
CA SER A 105 6.00 -5.85 15.47
C SER A 105 5.08 -6.94 14.90
N ALA A 106 4.66 -6.79 13.65
CA ALA A 106 3.88 -7.80 12.92
C ALA A 106 4.77 -8.89 12.26
N GLY A 107 6.09 -8.83 12.42
CA GLY A 107 7.03 -9.77 11.81
C GLY A 107 7.35 -9.49 10.34
N LEU A 108 7.10 -8.28 9.88
CA LEU A 108 7.40 -7.81 8.53
C LEU A 108 8.69 -7.00 8.50
N GLY A 109 9.33 -6.92 7.34
CA GLY A 109 10.50 -6.06 7.16
C GLY A 109 10.14 -4.57 7.10
N MET A 110 11.08 -3.74 7.55
CA MET A 110 11.00 -2.29 7.43
C MET A 110 10.98 -1.85 5.96
N LEU A 111 10.45 -0.67 5.72
CA LEU A 111 10.45 0.01 4.43
C LEU A 111 11.53 1.10 4.44
N ALA A 112 12.33 1.15 3.39
CA ALA A 112 13.32 2.19 3.19
C ALA A 112 12.70 3.43 2.55
N GLN A 113 13.19 4.62 2.91
CA GLN A 113 12.80 5.87 2.25
C GLN A 113 13.15 5.82 0.76
N SER A 114 12.20 6.21 -0.09
CA SER A 114 12.44 6.60 -1.47
C SER A 114 12.16 8.09 -1.64
N THR A 115 13.19 8.89 -1.90
CA THR A 115 13.04 10.35 -2.07
C THR A 115 12.18 10.72 -3.29
N ALA A 116 12.15 9.86 -4.30
CA ALA A 116 11.29 10.06 -5.46
C ALA A 116 9.80 9.88 -5.09
N MET A 117 9.48 8.84 -4.31
CA MET A 117 8.13 8.61 -3.80
C MET A 117 7.74 9.68 -2.76
N ASP A 118 8.68 10.17 -1.93
CA ASP A 118 8.42 11.31 -1.03
C ASP A 118 7.96 12.55 -1.81
N GLN A 119 8.59 12.82 -2.95
CA GLN A 119 8.20 13.95 -3.81
C GLN A 119 6.81 13.76 -4.40
N ALA A 120 6.48 12.53 -4.81
CA ALA A 120 5.16 12.20 -5.33
C ALA A 120 4.07 12.32 -4.25
N ALA A 121 4.28 11.71 -3.10
CA ALA A 121 3.38 11.77 -1.95
C ALA A 121 3.19 13.21 -1.44
N GLN A 122 4.28 13.99 -1.37
CA GLN A 122 4.22 15.40 -0.96
C GLN A 122 3.43 16.23 -1.97
N ALA A 123 3.69 16.05 -3.28
CA ALA A 123 2.95 16.76 -4.32
C ALA A 123 1.45 16.46 -4.25
N HIS A 124 1.07 15.21 -3.94
CA HIS A 124 -0.33 14.84 -3.76
C HIS A 124 -0.96 15.46 -2.50
N ALA A 125 -0.24 15.47 -1.38
CA ALA A 125 -0.70 16.15 -0.16
C ALA A 125 -0.92 17.66 -0.40
N ASP A 126 -0.01 18.30 -1.13
CA ASP A 126 -0.14 19.71 -1.51
C ASP A 126 -1.29 19.94 -2.50
N TRP A 127 -1.49 19.01 -3.44
CA TRP A 127 -2.61 19.04 -4.38
C TRP A 127 -3.96 18.95 -3.65
N MET A 128 -4.08 18.08 -2.64
CA MET A 128 -5.30 17.95 -1.85
C MET A 128 -5.65 19.26 -1.14
N ILE A 129 -4.67 19.94 -0.53
CA ILE A 129 -4.88 21.26 0.07
C ILE A 129 -5.26 22.32 -0.98
N ALA A 130 -4.53 22.36 -2.10
CA ALA A 130 -4.75 23.38 -3.13
C ALA A 130 -6.13 23.29 -3.80
N ASN A 131 -6.74 22.10 -3.80
CA ASN A 131 -8.04 21.84 -4.43
C ASN A 131 -9.16 21.53 -3.42
N ASP A 132 -8.87 21.59 -2.11
CA ASP A 132 -9.79 21.22 -1.03
C ASP A 132 -10.49 19.87 -1.29
N SER A 133 -9.71 18.85 -1.63
CA SER A 133 -10.21 17.57 -2.11
C SER A 133 -9.43 16.40 -1.54
N PHE A 134 -10.06 15.60 -0.67
CA PHE A 134 -9.48 14.38 -0.12
C PHE A 134 -9.85 13.16 -0.97
N THR A 135 -8.93 12.71 -1.81
CA THR A 135 -9.14 11.59 -2.75
C THR A 135 -7.82 11.03 -3.25
N HIS A 136 -7.77 9.74 -3.56
CA HIS A 136 -6.62 9.09 -4.20
C HIS A 136 -6.35 9.56 -5.64
N ALA A 137 -7.35 10.09 -6.34
CA ALA A 137 -7.22 10.49 -7.73
C ALA A 137 -7.14 12.00 -7.89
N GLU A 138 -6.07 12.48 -8.50
CA GLU A 138 -6.01 13.88 -8.96
C GLU A 138 -6.80 14.08 -10.24
N THR A 139 -7.37 15.26 -10.39
CA THR A 139 -8.11 15.65 -11.61
C THR A 139 -7.21 16.44 -12.56
N ALA A 140 -7.07 15.97 -13.79
CA ALA A 140 -6.28 16.65 -14.79
C ALA A 140 -6.76 18.11 -15.02
N GLY A 141 -5.79 19.04 -15.11
CA GLY A 141 -6.06 20.47 -15.30
C GLY A 141 -6.32 21.26 -14.01
N THR A 142 -6.30 20.62 -12.84
CA THR A 142 -6.36 21.31 -11.54
C THR A 142 -4.97 21.78 -11.10
N VAL A 143 -4.93 22.68 -10.13
CA VAL A 143 -3.67 23.25 -9.61
C VAL A 143 -2.83 22.14 -8.97
N GLY A 144 -1.55 22.05 -9.32
CA GLY A 144 -0.62 21.08 -8.76
C GLY A 144 -0.79 19.65 -9.28
N PHE A 145 -1.59 19.41 -10.33
CA PHE A 145 -1.77 18.07 -10.92
C PHE A 145 -0.43 17.43 -11.31
N THR A 146 -0.15 16.27 -10.79
CA THR A 146 1.06 15.48 -11.09
C THR A 146 0.77 14.12 -11.70
N GLY A 147 -0.44 13.58 -11.49
CA GLY A 147 -0.85 12.31 -12.08
C GLY A 147 -2.17 11.82 -11.52
N GLU A 148 -2.98 11.19 -12.36
CA GLU A 148 -4.33 10.72 -11.99
C GLU A 148 -4.35 9.67 -10.86
N SER A 149 -3.26 8.91 -10.70
CA SER A 149 -3.14 7.84 -9.71
C SER A 149 -1.73 7.82 -9.10
N TRP A 150 -1.57 7.25 -7.91
CA TRP A 150 -0.29 7.19 -7.22
C TRP A 150 0.85 6.58 -8.07
N PRO A 151 0.69 5.49 -8.87
CA PRO A 151 1.79 4.99 -9.68
C PRO A 151 2.20 5.95 -10.80
N ARG A 152 1.27 6.78 -11.27
CA ARG A 152 1.57 7.81 -12.27
C ARG A 152 2.31 9.00 -11.65
N ARG A 153 1.94 9.37 -10.43
CA ARG A 153 2.65 10.40 -9.66
C ARG A 153 4.09 9.96 -9.37
N ASP A 154 4.27 8.74 -8.87
CA ASP A 154 5.60 8.16 -8.64
C ASP A 154 6.47 8.18 -9.90
N ALA A 155 5.89 7.81 -11.04
CA ALA A 155 6.61 7.81 -12.32
C ALA A 155 7.05 9.22 -12.77
N VAL A 156 6.28 10.27 -12.48
CA VAL A 156 6.66 11.66 -12.75
C VAL A 156 7.93 12.05 -12.01
N PHE A 157 8.10 11.54 -10.79
CA PHE A 157 9.29 11.80 -9.96
C PHE A 157 10.39 10.74 -10.13
N GLY A 158 10.26 9.85 -11.11
CA GLY A 158 11.31 8.91 -11.51
C GLY A 158 11.29 7.57 -10.78
N TYR A 159 10.22 7.22 -10.08
CA TYR A 159 10.03 5.91 -9.48
C TYR A 159 8.98 5.12 -10.26
N THR A 160 9.31 3.90 -10.64
CA THR A 160 8.37 2.99 -11.32
C THR A 160 7.96 1.88 -10.36
N PRO A 161 6.76 1.95 -9.76
CA PRO A 161 6.31 0.96 -8.78
C PRO A 161 5.88 -0.36 -9.42
N ILE A 162 6.02 -1.45 -8.66
CA ILE A 162 5.37 -2.74 -8.93
C ILE A 162 4.59 -3.18 -7.70
N GLY A 163 3.27 -3.36 -7.86
CA GLY A 163 2.39 -3.64 -6.73
C GLY A 163 2.37 -2.49 -5.73
N GLY A 164 1.77 -2.74 -4.59
CA GLY A 164 1.73 -1.77 -3.51
C GLY A 164 0.45 -0.97 -3.45
N GLU A 165 0.41 -0.01 -2.54
CA GLU A 165 -0.76 0.82 -2.26
C GLU A 165 -0.38 2.23 -1.81
N GLU A 166 -1.31 3.15 -1.98
CA GLU A 166 -1.33 4.45 -1.33
C GLU A 166 -2.34 4.42 -0.18
N VAL A 167 -1.92 4.80 1.02
CA VAL A 167 -2.80 4.99 2.17
C VAL A 167 -2.78 6.43 2.61
N MET A 168 -3.95 6.98 2.98
CA MET A 168 -4.11 8.39 3.28
C MET A 168 -4.97 8.64 4.51
N ALA A 169 -4.64 9.68 5.25
CA ALA A 169 -5.43 10.22 6.36
C ALA A 169 -5.35 11.75 6.38
N ALA A 170 -6.26 12.43 7.07
CA ALA A 170 -6.30 13.89 7.09
C ALA A 170 -6.93 14.47 8.38
N SER A 171 -6.67 13.88 9.54
CA SER A 171 -7.34 14.31 10.78
C SER A 171 -6.40 14.77 11.91
N GLY A 172 -5.08 14.63 11.75
CA GLY A 172 -4.16 14.95 12.84
C GLY A 172 -2.69 14.94 12.48
N HIS A 173 -1.85 14.76 13.50
CA HIS A 173 -0.41 14.62 13.33
C HIS A 173 -0.05 13.29 12.68
N ALA A 174 0.91 13.32 11.75
CA ALA A 174 1.21 12.21 10.86
C ALA A 174 1.50 10.87 11.57
N GLY A 175 2.21 10.88 12.70
CA GLY A 175 2.46 9.66 13.48
C GLY A 175 1.19 9.02 14.05
N ALA A 176 0.23 9.82 14.54
CA ALA A 176 -1.04 9.34 15.05
C ALA A 176 -1.97 8.83 13.93
N GLU A 177 -1.85 9.44 12.73
CA GLU A 177 -2.60 8.99 11.56
C GLU A 177 -2.20 7.58 11.11
N VAL A 178 -0.93 7.20 11.25
CA VAL A 178 -0.51 5.82 10.96
C VAL A 178 -1.22 4.81 11.88
N ASP A 179 -1.44 5.16 13.16
CA ASP A 179 -2.22 4.33 14.08
C ASP A 179 -3.70 4.25 13.67
N ALA A 180 -4.27 5.35 13.18
CA ALA A 180 -5.63 5.35 12.65
C ALA A 180 -5.75 4.49 11.39
N LEU A 181 -4.80 4.60 10.46
CA LEU A 181 -4.75 3.81 9.22
C LEU A 181 -4.62 2.30 9.51
N VAL A 182 -3.71 1.89 10.40
CA VAL A 182 -3.57 0.47 10.75
C VAL A 182 -4.78 -0.08 11.49
N ASN A 183 -5.61 0.78 12.08
CA ASN A 183 -6.86 0.37 12.69
C ASN A 183 -8.00 0.15 11.67
N GLY A 184 -7.81 0.55 10.42
CA GLY A 184 -8.67 0.24 9.29
C GLY A 184 -8.55 -1.21 8.81
N VAL A 185 -9.34 -1.59 7.81
CA VAL A 185 -9.27 -2.91 7.14
C VAL A 185 -8.43 -2.82 5.87
N TYR A 186 -8.79 -1.91 4.94
CA TYR A 186 -8.10 -1.75 3.67
C TYR A 186 -6.74 -1.10 3.83
N HIS A 187 -6.65 0.01 4.56
CA HIS A 187 -5.37 0.66 4.85
C HIS A 187 -4.39 -0.28 5.56
N ARG A 188 -4.89 -1.11 6.51
CA ARG A 188 -4.08 -2.13 7.17
C ARG A 188 -3.55 -3.15 6.19
N ALA A 189 -4.35 -3.57 5.19
CA ALA A 189 -3.90 -4.53 4.20
C ALA A 189 -2.66 -4.04 3.45
N GLY A 190 -2.62 -2.76 3.05
CA GLY A 190 -1.44 -2.14 2.45
C GLY A 190 -0.26 -2.03 3.43
N ILE A 191 -0.51 -1.54 4.67
CA ILE A 191 0.54 -1.40 5.70
C ILE A 191 1.19 -2.75 6.06
N LEU A 192 0.42 -3.83 6.08
CA LEU A 192 0.88 -5.18 6.41
C LEU A 192 1.17 -6.05 5.18
N ALA A 193 1.22 -5.48 3.99
CA ALA A 193 1.67 -6.18 2.78
C ALA A 193 3.14 -6.63 2.92
N PHE A 194 3.44 -7.83 2.42
CA PHE A 194 4.77 -8.44 2.59
C PHE A 194 5.78 -7.90 1.60
N GLU A 195 5.38 -7.74 0.35
CA GLU A 195 6.27 -7.45 -0.78
C GLU A 195 6.95 -6.09 -0.78
N PRO A 196 6.36 -4.99 -0.27
CA PRO A 196 6.97 -3.68 -0.36
C PRO A 196 8.33 -3.60 0.33
N VAL A 197 9.24 -2.83 -0.27
CA VAL A 197 10.60 -2.57 0.26
C VAL A 197 10.83 -1.07 0.49
N ASP A 198 10.05 -0.22 -0.18
CA ASP A 198 10.19 1.23 -0.15
C ASP A 198 8.92 1.92 0.31
N VAL A 199 9.11 3.14 0.83
CA VAL A 199 8.03 4.04 1.24
C VAL A 199 8.36 5.47 0.82
N GLY A 200 7.33 6.20 0.37
CA GLY A 200 7.32 7.66 0.24
C GLY A 200 6.29 8.26 1.17
N ILE A 201 6.64 9.37 1.83
CA ILE A 201 5.74 10.02 2.78
C ILE A 201 5.64 11.51 2.45
N GLY A 202 4.41 11.96 2.18
CA GLY A 202 4.02 13.36 2.07
C GLY A 202 3.12 13.76 3.23
N TRP A 203 3.32 14.96 3.75
CA TRP A 203 2.46 15.55 4.76
C TRP A 203 2.42 17.05 4.59
N SER A 204 1.24 17.62 4.61
CA SER A 204 1.03 19.06 4.48
C SER A 204 0.05 19.54 5.55
N ALA A 205 0.10 20.82 5.88
CA ALA A 205 -0.82 21.43 6.84
C ALA A 205 -1.31 22.78 6.35
N SER A 206 -2.61 23.02 6.47
CA SER A 206 -3.26 24.30 6.18
C SER A 206 -4.42 24.51 7.13
N SER A 207 -4.64 25.71 7.60
CA SER A 207 -5.81 26.09 8.37
C SER A 207 -6.88 26.81 7.53
N ALA A 208 -6.65 26.91 6.22
CA ALA A 208 -7.49 27.72 5.32
C ALA A 208 -8.56 26.90 4.57
N VAL A 209 -8.47 25.56 4.63
CA VAL A 209 -9.33 24.63 3.89
C VAL A 209 -9.81 23.48 4.78
N ASP A 210 -10.83 22.76 4.35
CA ASP A 210 -11.38 21.62 5.11
C ASP A 210 -10.42 20.44 5.13
N VAL A 211 -9.71 20.17 4.02
CA VAL A 211 -8.62 19.18 3.95
C VAL A 211 -7.35 19.81 4.49
N SER A 212 -7.19 19.83 5.79
CA SER A 212 -6.20 20.68 6.47
C SER A 212 -4.87 20.02 6.79
N MET A 213 -4.81 18.69 6.91
CA MET A 213 -3.58 17.96 7.31
C MET A 213 -3.48 16.60 6.60
N PRO A 214 -3.43 16.56 5.25
CA PRO A 214 -3.32 15.29 4.54
C PRO A 214 -1.94 14.65 4.75
N LEU A 215 -1.97 13.38 5.20
CA LEU A 215 -0.87 12.43 5.18
C LEU A 215 -1.07 11.51 3.99
N VAL A 216 -0.06 11.35 3.16
CA VAL A 216 0.01 10.40 2.04
C VAL A 216 1.18 9.46 2.25
N ILE A 217 0.97 8.18 2.15
CA ILE A 217 2.00 7.16 2.27
C ILE A 217 1.89 6.22 1.08
N ASP A 218 2.86 6.26 0.18
CA ASP A 218 3.01 5.32 -0.91
C ASP A 218 3.91 4.17 -0.46
N ILE A 219 3.42 2.94 -0.55
CA ILE A 219 4.09 1.72 -0.07
C ILE A 219 4.21 0.75 -1.24
N THR A 220 5.42 0.46 -1.70
CA THR A 220 5.64 -0.36 -2.89
C THR A 220 7.05 -0.93 -2.99
N ARG A 221 7.37 -1.55 -4.10
CA ARG A 221 8.73 -1.96 -4.49
C ARG A 221 9.08 -1.46 -5.90
N PRO A 222 10.37 -1.23 -6.19
CA PRO A 222 10.77 -0.73 -7.50
C PRO A 222 10.64 -1.81 -8.58
N GLY A 223 10.13 -1.41 -9.74
CA GLY A 223 10.10 -2.24 -10.94
C GLY A 223 11.47 -2.58 -11.48
N THR A 224 12.41 -1.63 -11.39
CA THR A 224 13.82 -1.79 -11.74
C THR A 224 14.65 -0.87 -10.86
N ASP A 225 15.40 -1.43 -9.91
CA ASP A 225 16.43 -0.67 -9.19
C ASP A 225 17.76 -1.42 -9.25
N THR A 226 18.53 -1.13 -10.29
CA THR A 226 19.87 -1.69 -10.47
C THR A 226 20.89 -1.05 -9.53
N THR A 227 20.58 0.10 -8.90
CA THR A 227 21.55 0.86 -8.07
C THR A 227 21.70 0.28 -6.68
N ARG A 228 20.61 -0.32 -6.14
CA ARG A 228 20.60 -0.94 -4.81
C ARG A 228 20.83 -2.44 -4.84
N GLY A 229 20.94 -3.06 -6.03
CA GLY A 229 21.01 -4.52 -6.17
C GLY A 229 19.74 -5.23 -5.65
N LEU A 230 18.73 -4.49 -5.27
CA LEU A 230 17.41 -4.96 -4.90
C LEU A 230 16.65 -5.14 -6.20
N GLY A 231 16.84 -6.26 -6.88
CA GLY A 231 15.94 -6.62 -7.97
C GLY A 231 14.48 -6.54 -7.52
N GLN A 232 13.58 -6.87 -8.40
CA GLN A 232 12.11 -6.86 -8.17
C GLN A 232 11.64 -7.87 -7.10
N ALA A 233 12.53 -8.39 -6.27
CA ALA A 233 12.21 -9.42 -5.30
C ALA A 233 11.44 -8.84 -4.09
N PRO A 234 10.30 -9.43 -3.74
CA PRO A 234 9.53 -9.05 -2.56
C PRO A 234 10.31 -9.38 -1.27
N GLN A 235 9.94 -8.72 -0.16
CA GLN A 235 10.43 -9.12 1.15
C GLN A 235 9.72 -10.39 1.64
N ALA A 236 10.45 -11.29 2.29
CA ALA A 236 9.89 -12.40 3.05
C ALA A 236 9.45 -11.92 4.44
N SER A 237 8.48 -12.60 5.04
CA SER A 237 8.13 -12.43 6.45
C SER A 237 9.01 -13.29 7.34
N THR A 238 9.24 -12.86 8.57
CA THR A 238 9.94 -13.67 9.59
C THR A 238 9.05 -14.75 10.21
N HIS A 239 7.71 -14.66 10.05
CA HIS A 239 6.74 -15.53 10.70
C HIS A 239 5.78 -16.26 9.75
N GLY A 240 5.90 -16.08 8.44
CA GLY A 240 5.03 -16.69 7.41
C GLY A 240 3.58 -16.18 7.38
N ALA A 241 3.13 -15.50 8.44
CA ALA A 241 1.85 -14.79 8.50
C ALA A 241 1.95 -13.65 9.51
N ALA A 242 1.50 -12.47 9.14
CA ALA A 242 1.38 -11.30 10.02
C ALA A 242 -0.03 -11.25 10.62
N ILE A 243 -0.11 -10.99 11.92
CA ILE A 243 -1.38 -10.84 12.64
C ILE A 243 -1.51 -9.41 13.18
N TRP A 244 -2.75 -8.92 13.26
CA TRP A 244 -3.03 -7.63 13.90
C TRP A 244 -4.41 -7.64 14.57
N PRO A 245 -4.60 -7.07 15.80
CA PRO A 245 -3.53 -6.57 16.67
C PRO A 245 -2.51 -7.68 16.95
N ILE A 246 -1.24 -7.32 17.24
CA ILE A 246 -0.21 -8.32 17.55
C ILE A 246 -0.52 -9.04 18.87
N ASP A 247 0.07 -10.21 19.07
CA ASP A 247 -0.10 -10.94 20.33
C ASP A 247 0.45 -10.13 21.53
N GLY A 248 -0.34 -10.09 22.60
CA GLY A 248 -0.06 -9.30 23.79
C GLY A 248 -0.26 -7.79 23.63
N ALA A 249 -0.79 -7.29 22.51
CA ALA A 249 -1.07 -5.87 22.30
C ALA A 249 -1.98 -5.32 23.42
N ARG A 250 -1.68 -4.09 23.86
CA ARG A 250 -2.44 -3.37 24.89
C ARG A 250 -2.96 -2.06 24.35
N ASN A 251 -3.97 -1.52 25.01
CA ASN A 251 -4.59 -0.24 24.63
C ASN A 251 -5.12 -0.24 23.19
N VAL A 252 -5.56 -1.40 22.69
CA VAL A 252 -6.17 -1.53 21.38
C VAL A 252 -7.46 -0.69 21.34
N PRO A 253 -7.68 0.14 20.30
CA PRO A 253 -8.91 0.92 20.17
C PRO A 253 -10.15 0.03 20.23
N LEU A 254 -11.27 0.58 20.73
CA LEU A 254 -12.52 -0.17 20.82
C LEU A 254 -13.24 -0.32 19.49
N ARG A 255 -12.96 0.58 18.55
CA ARG A 255 -13.70 0.74 17.28
C ARG A 255 -12.77 0.68 16.09
N LEU A 256 -13.32 0.21 14.99
CA LEU A 256 -12.75 0.46 13.68
C LEU A 256 -12.66 1.97 13.46
N GLY A 257 -11.56 2.46 12.90
CA GLY A 257 -11.39 3.84 12.47
C GLY A 257 -12.40 4.24 11.38
N ALA A 258 -12.48 5.52 11.09
CA ALA A 258 -13.22 6.00 9.92
C ALA A 258 -12.51 5.48 8.66
N GLU A 259 -13.16 4.58 7.93
CA GLU A 259 -12.62 3.98 6.72
C GLU A 259 -13.60 4.13 5.56
N ILE A 260 -13.08 4.57 4.43
CA ILE A 260 -13.85 4.78 3.20
C ILE A 260 -13.13 4.05 2.05
N PRO A 261 -13.83 3.12 1.37
CA PRO A 261 -15.22 2.73 1.60
C PRO A 261 -15.39 1.83 2.85
N ASN A 262 -16.61 1.75 3.36
CA ASN A 262 -16.95 0.93 4.52
C ASN A 262 -16.85 -0.57 4.20
N PRO A 263 -16.04 -1.38 4.91
CA PRO A 263 -15.91 -2.82 4.66
C PRO A 263 -17.18 -3.63 5.01
N VAL A 264 -18.10 -3.06 5.79
CA VAL A 264 -19.39 -3.67 6.16
C VAL A 264 -20.53 -2.70 5.88
N PRO A 265 -20.90 -2.46 4.60
CA PRO A 265 -21.87 -1.41 4.22
C PRO A 265 -23.27 -1.57 4.83
N SER A 266 -23.61 -2.76 5.34
CA SER A 266 -24.87 -3.02 6.03
C SER A 266 -24.95 -2.34 7.43
N GLN A 267 -23.85 -1.77 7.93
CA GLN A 267 -23.75 -1.09 9.22
C GLN A 267 -23.05 0.25 9.07
N ASN A 268 -23.22 1.13 10.05
CA ASN A 268 -22.43 2.35 10.14
C ASN A 268 -20.99 1.98 10.52
N VAL A 269 -19.99 2.44 9.76
CA VAL A 269 -18.57 2.17 10.02
C VAL A 269 -18.15 2.52 11.45
N LEU A 270 -18.66 3.62 12.02
CA LEU A 270 -18.37 4.05 13.38
C LEU A 270 -19.00 3.17 14.46
N SER A 271 -19.90 2.25 14.10
CA SER A 271 -20.47 1.27 15.03
C SER A 271 -19.72 -0.08 15.04
N LEU A 272 -18.72 -0.24 14.20
CA LEU A 272 -17.92 -1.47 14.11
C LEU A 272 -16.80 -1.47 15.16
N GLY A 273 -16.42 -2.66 15.60
CA GLY A 273 -15.28 -2.87 16.50
C GLY A 273 -13.95 -2.96 15.75
N THR A 274 -12.85 -2.78 16.49
CA THR A 274 -11.50 -2.98 15.94
C THR A 274 -11.34 -4.38 15.36
N PRO A 275 -10.94 -4.49 14.08
CA PRO A 275 -10.82 -5.79 13.42
C PRO A 275 -9.57 -6.55 13.89
N ALA A 276 -9.68 -7.88 13.93
CA ALA A 276 -8.53 -8.77 13.91
C ALA A 276 -8.22 -9.17 12.46
N SER A 277 -6.95 -9.37 12.11
CA SER A 277 -6.58 -9.74 10.74
C SER A 277 -5.39 -10.68 10.66
N VAL A 278 -5.29 -11.38 9.53
CA VAL A 278 -4.15 -12.20 9.14
C VAL A 278 -3.76 -11.83 7.72
N ALA A 279 -2.47 -11.54 7.52
CA ALA A 279 -1.87 -11.31 6.22
C ALA A 279 -0.84 -12.41 5.92
N VAL A 280 -0.71 -12.78 4.66
CA VAL A 280 0.28 -13.74 4.14
C VAL A 280 0.95 -13.13 2.91
N GLU A 281 1.91 -13.82 2.32
CA GLU A 281 2.57 -13.39 1.10
C GLU A 281 1.57 -13.16 -0.05
N GLU A 282 1.79 -12.13 -0.86
CA GLU A 282 0.83 -11.64 -1.86
C GLU A 282 0.47 -12.65 -2.95
N GLU A 283 1.38 -13.57 -3.26
CA GLU A 283 1.13 -14.64 -4.23
C GLU A 283 0.16 -15.71 -3.72
N ALA A 284 -0.14 -15.72 -2.42
CA ALA A 284 -1.05 -16.68 -1.81
C ALA A 284 -2.46 -16.11 -1.63
N THR A 285 -3.46 -16.95 -1.84
CA THR A 285 -4.84 -16.68 -1.45
C THR A 285 -5.11 -17.30 -0.08
N ILE A 286 -5.43 -16.47 0.93
CA ILE A 286 -5.77 -16.94 2.27
C ILE A 286 -7.27 -17.20 2.40
N SER A 287 -7.62 -18.27 3.10
CA SER A 287 -9.01 -18.60 3.44
C SER A 287 -9.11 -19.07 4.89
N ALA A 288 -10.25 -18.83 5.54
CA ALA A 288 -10.53 -19.26 6.90
C ALA A 288 -11.50 -20.45 6.93
N THR A 289 -11.15 -21.48 7.69
CA THR A 289 -12.10 -22.52 8.15
C THR A 289 -12.75 -22.06 9.46
N ALA A 290 -12.00 -21.34 10.32
CA ALA A 290 -12.50 -20.67 11.50
C ALA A 290 -11.73 -19.37 11.72
N PHE A 291 -12.45 -18.30 12.07
CA PHE A 291 -11.88 -17.04 12.51
C PHE A 291 -12.79 -16.47 13.59
N VAL A 292 -12.37 -16.57 14.84
CA VAL A 292 -13.22 -16.34 16.01
C VAL A 292 -12.53 -15.40 16.99
N LEU A 293 -13.28 -14.43 17.51
CA LEU A 293 -12.91 -13.53 18.59
C LEU A 293 -13.76 -13.85 19.81
N THR A 294 -13.14 -14.01 20.96
CA THR A 294 -13.83 -14.27 22.24
C THR A 294 -13.33 -13.34 23.33
N LYS A 295 -14.19 -13.00 24.28
CA LYS A 295 -13.74 -12.40 25.55
C LYS A 295 -13.00 -13.47 26.35
N SER A 296 -11.74 -13.24 26.68
CA SER A 296 -10.88 -14.26 27.32
C SER A 296 -11.40 -14.72 28.66
N GLU A 297 -12.01 -13.83 29.45
CA GLU A 297 -12.50 -14.13 30.80
C GLU A 297 -13.74 -15.05 30.78
N THR A 298 -14.66 -14.80 29.86
CA THR A 298 -15.98 -15.48 29.85
C THR A 298 -16.11 -16.55 28.78
N GLY A 299 -15.24 -16.55 27.76
CA GLY A 299 -15.36 -17.38 26.57
C GLY A 299 -16.48 -16.92 25.62
N GLU A 300 -17.14 -15.77 25.89
CA GLU A 300 -18.20 -15.23 25.06
C GLU A 300 -17.68 -14.92 23.64
N VAL A 301 -18.32 -15.50 22.65
CA VAL A 301 -17.98 -15.20 21.23
C VAL A 301 -18.50 -13.83 20.85
N VAL A 302 -17.64 -13.01 20.26
CA VAL A 302 -17.97 -11.68 19.75
C VAL A 302 -18.59 -11.83 18.37
N PRO A 303 -19.83 -11.33 18.15
CA PRO A 303 -20.43 -11.31 16.81
C PRO A 303 -19.57 -10.49 15.84
N ALA A 304 -19.07 -11.11 14.76
CA ALA A 304 -18.20 -10.48 13.80
C ALA A 304 -18.47 -10.97 12.37
N GLN A 305 -17.96 -10.23 11.40
CA GLN A 305 -18.02 -10.59 9.98
C GLN A 305 -16.61 -10.82 9.47
N ILE A 306 -16.41 -11.92 8.75
CA ILE A 306 -15.18 -12.14 7.98
C ILE A 306 -15.28 -11.37 6.67
N VAL A 307 -14.25 -10.58 6.36
CA VAL A 307 -14.07 -9.86 5.10
C VAL A 307 -12.78 -10.37 4.45
N SER A 308 -12.88 -10.79 3.21
CA SER A 308 -11.78 -11.36 2.42
C SER A 308 -12.00 -11.03 0.94
N SER A 309 -11.03 -11.29 0.08
CA SER A 309 -11.16 -11.07 -1.36
C SER A 309 -12.36 -11.76 -2.01
N SER A 310 -12.86 -12.85 -1.39
CA SER A 310 -14.00 -13.60 -1.94
C SER A 310 -15.38 -12.99 -1.62
N ASN A 311 -15.47 -12.10 -0.62
CA ASN A 311 -16.75 -11.55 -0.15
C ASN A 311 -16.70 -10.05 0.19
N ASP A 312 -15.60 -9.37 -0.13
CA ASP A 312 -15.50 -7.92 0.05
C ASP A 312 -16.45 -7.19 -0.89
N PRO A 313 -17.41 -6.41 -0.36
CA PRO A 313 -18.40 -5.69 -1.18
C PRO A 313 -17.77 -4.57 -2.03
N ASN A 314 -16.59 -4.10 -1.68
CA ASN A 314 -15.88 -3.02 -2.35
C ASN A 314 -14.83 -3.52 -3.35
N LEU A 315 -14.52 -4.81 -3.35
CA LEU A 315 -13.51 -5.45 -4.22
C LEU A 315 -12.09 -4.87 -4.04
N LEU A 316 -11.77 -4.40 -2.84
CA LEU A 316 -10.47 -3.81 -2.50
C LEU A 316 -9.58 -4.75 -1.70
N MET A 317 -10.16 -5.80 -1.09
CA MET A 317 -9.41 -6.73 -0.25
C MET A 317 -8.43 -7.56 -1.09
N PRO A 318 -7.11 -7.50 -0.84
CA PRO A 318 -6.16 -8.36 -1.51
C PRO A 318 -6.37 -9.83 -1.10
N ARG A 319 -6.04 -10.75 -1.99
CA ARG A 319 -6.20 -12.21 -1.75
C ARG A 319 -5.36 -12.72 -0.59
N SER A 320 -4.29 -12.04 -0.26
CA SER A 320 -3.34 -12.36 0.80
C SER A 320 -3.76 -11.86 2.18
N PHE A 321 -4.92 -11.21 2.29
CA PHE A 321 -5.37 -10.60 3.54
C PHE A 321 -6.81 -11.00 3.89
N ILE A 322 -7.07 -11.23 5.18
CA ILE A 322 -8.39 -11.56 5.70
C ILE A 322 -8.60 -10.86 7.05
N ALA A 323 -9.77 -10.28 7.25
CA ALA A 323 -10.13 -9.57 8.47
C ALA A 323 -11.40 -10.14 9.10
N LEU A 324 -11.43 -10.12 10.44
CA LEU A 324 -12.60 -10.39 11.25
C LEU A 324 -13.05 -9.08 11.88
N VAL A 325 -14.18 -8.54 11.42
CA VAL A 325 -14.71 -7.22 11.81
C VAL A 325 -15.83 -7.39 12.82
N PRO A 326 -15.65 -7.03 14.10
CA PRO A 326 -16.71 -7.07 15.11
C PRO A 326 -17.87 -6.15 14.74
N ARG A 327 -19.10 -6.64 14.89
CA ARG A 327 -20.33 -5.91 14.54
C ARG A 327 -20.75 -4.83 15.55
N ALA A 328 -19.99 -4.71 16.64
CA ALA A 328 -20.16 -3.68 17.67
C ALA A 328 -18.78 -3.30 18.23
N PRO A 329 -18.64 -2.11 18.83
CA PRO A 329 -17.42 -1.74 19.53
C PRO A 329 -17.04 -2.79 20.56
N LEU A 330 -15.74 -3.00 20.71
CA LEU A 330 -15.22 -3.87 21.76
C LEU A 330 -15.46 -3.26 23.15
N SER A 331 -15.56 -4.08 24.18
CA SER A 331 -15.69 -3.62 25.55
C SER A 331 -14.37 -2.99 26.02
N PRO A 332 -14.38 -1.89 26.79
CA PRO A 332 -13.15 -1.30 27.34
C PRO A 332 -12.49 -2.21 28.36
N ASN A 333 -11.18 -2.06 28.58
CA ASN A 333 -10.37 -2.81 29.54
C ASN A 333 -10.59 -4.33 29.50
N THR A 334 -10.84 -4.88 28.32
CA THR A 334 -11.20 -6.29 28.12
C THR A 334 -10.12 -7.01 27.31
N THR A 335 -9.71 -8.18 27.79
CA THR A 335 -8.82 -9.05 27.03
C THR A 335 -9.62 -9.95 26.11
N TYR A 336 -9.20 -10.02 24.87
CA TYR A 336 -9.79 -10.84 23.82
C TYR A 336 -8.80 -11.90 23.35
N SER A 337 -9.31 -13.09 23.07
CA SER A 337 -8.58 -14.18 22.42
C SER A 337 -9.08 -14.33 21.00
N VAL A 338 -8.14 -14.48 20.08
CA VAL A 338 -8.41 -14.70 18.66
C VAL A 338 -7.90 -16.07 18.26
N VAL A 339 -8.70 -16.81 17.50
CA VAL A 339 -8.30 -18.08 16.89
C VAL A 339 -8.57 -17.98 15.38
N PHE A 340 -7.53 -18.21 14.62
CA PHE A 340 -7.58 -18.36 13.18
C PHE A 340 -7.12 -19.77 12.79
N VAL A 341 -7.97 -20.47 12.05
CA VAL A 341 -7.66 -21.75 11.41
C VAL A 341 -7.98 -21.60 9.95
N GLY A 342 -7.00 -21.82 9.08
CA GLY A 342 -7.19 -21.61 7.67
C GLY A 342 -6.06 -22.17 6.83
N GLY A 343 -6.03 -21.78 5.58
CA GLY A 343 -5.03 -22.21 4.63
C GLY A 343 -4.74 -21.17 3.57
N THR A 344 -3.66 -21.41 2.87
CA THR A 344 -3.22 -20.65 1.71
C THR A 344 -3.19 -21.52 0.48
N VAL A 345 -3.41 -20.91 -0.68
CA VAL A 345 -3.17 -21.52 -1.99
C VAL A 345 -2.36 -20.53 -2.80
N GLU A 346 -1.14 -20.90 -3.20
CA GLU A 346 -0.32 -20.09 -4.08
C GLU A 346 -0.91 -20.04 -5.49
N ALA A 347 -1.02 -18.84 -6.04
CA ALA A 347 -1.71 -18.62 -7.30
C ALA A 347 -0.99 -19.23 -8.50
N VAL A 348 0.34 -19.27 -8.48
CA VAL A 348 1.16 -19.74 -9.62
C VAL A 348 1.38 -21.24 -9.55
N THR A 349 1.69 -21.76 -8.37
CA THR A 349 2.09 -23.18 -8.19
C THR A 349 0.94 -24.08 -7.77
N GLY A 350 -0.13 -23.50 -7.20
CA GLY A 350 -1.23 -24.24 -6.57
C GLY A 350 -0.83 -24.93 -5.25
N VAL A 351 0.37 -24.64 -4.73
CA VAL A 351 0.83 -25.22 -3.46
C VAL A 351 -0.07 -24.72 -2.33
N THR A 352 -0.51 -25.66 -1.48
CA THR A 352 -1.36 -25.37 -0.34
C THR A 352 -0.53 -25.31 0.94
N GLY A 353 -0.85 -24.33 1.79
CA GLY A 353 -0.25 -24.17 3.11
C GLY A 353 -1.33 -24.17 4.20
N VAL A 354 -0.93 -24.47 5.43
CA VAL A 354 -1.79 -24.37 6.63
C VAL A 354 -1.35 -23.16 7.43
N VAL A 355 -2.33 -22.32 7.79
CA VAL A 355 -2.11 -21.16 8.64
C VAL A 355 -3.01 -21.29 9.87
N ASN A 356 -2.40 -21.59 11.01
CA ASN A 356 -3.09 -21.63 12.29
C ASN A 356 -2.44 -20.60 13.21
N ARG A 357 -3.26 -19.70 13.78
CA ARG A 357 -2.80 -18.64 14.70
C ARG A 357 -3.76 -18.56 15.88
N SER A 358 -3.19 -18.39 17.06
CA SER A 358 -3.93 -18.10 18.28
C SER A 358 -3.19 -17.01 19.04
N TRP A 359 -3.87 -15.93 19.38
CA TRP A 359 -3.25 -14.79 20.07
C TRP A 359 -4.26 -14.04 20.92
N SER A 360 -3.80 -13.10 21.71
CA SER A 360 -4.65 -12.26 22.54
C SER A 360 -4.23 -10.81 22.51
N PHE A 361 -5.16 -9.93 22.81
CA PHE A 361 -4.91 -8.51 22.99
C PHE A 361 -5.87 -7.90 24.02
N SER A 362 -5.52 -6.74 24.56
CA SER A 362 -6.38 -6.02 25.51
C SER A 362 -6.73 -4.63 24.99
N THR A 363 -7.99 -4.26 25.15
CA THR A 363 -8.52 -2.97 24.71
C THR A 363 -8.16 -1.84 25.67
N ALA A 364 -8.21 -0.61 25.14
CA ALA A 364 -8.08 0.62 25.91
C ALA A 364 -9.24 0.80 26.92
N ALA A 365 -9.08 1.75 27.84
CA ALA A 365 -10.12 2.11 28.80
C ALA A 365 -11.30 2.85 28.13
N GLN A 366 -11.02 3.63 27.12
CA GLN A 366 -12.01 4.32 26.25
C GLN A 366 -11.37 4.57 24.89
#